data_4bd62563e1dc61cd10f592a9a07319c8
#
_entry.id   4bd62563e1dc61cd10f592a9a07319c8
#
_cell.length_a   1.000
_cell.length_b   1.000
_cell.length_c   1.000
_cell.angle_alpha   90.00
_cell.angle_beta   90.00
_cell.angle_gamma   90.00
#
_symmetry.space_group_name_H-M   'P 1'
#
loop_
_entity.id
_entity.type
_entity.pdbx_description
1 polymer ?
#
loop_
_entity_poly.entity_id
_entity_poly.type
_entity_poly.pdbx_seq_one_letter_code
_entity_poly.pdbx_strand_id
1 'polypeptide(L)'
;MLFRSYDALLYQMPEKQRIVFMAIAAEGKAKAISSGDFVRKYKLQSASSVSSAVKGLLEKDFITYDKGIYQVYDQFFQLWLQRNKL
;
A
#
# COMPACT_ATOMS: atom_id res chain seq x y z
N MET A 1 8.07 -16.47 22.11
CA MET A 1 8.37 -15.79 20.86
C MET A 1 7.20 -14.97 20.40
N LEU A 2 7.49 -13.88 19.82
CA LEU A 2 6.44 -13.04 19.33
C LEU A 2 6.33 -13.18 17.82
N PHE A 3 5.20 -13.64 17.41
CA PHE A 3 4.93 -13.77 16.01
C PHE A 3 3.90 -12.71 15.63
N ARG A 4 4.32 -11.80 14.78
CA ARG A 4 3.43 -10.73 14.34
C ARG A 4 2.71 -11.17 13.07
N SER A 5 1.41 -11.23 13.15
CA SER A 5 0.61 -11.61 12.00
C SER A 5 0.53 -10.44 11.01
N TYR A 6 0.74 -10.72 9.73
CA TYR A 6 0.53 -9.73 8.68
C TYR A 6 -0.94 -9.33 8.57
N ASP A 7 -1.85 -10.25 8.85
CA ASP A 7 -3.28 -9.92 8.91
C ASP A 7 -3.54 -8.83 9.95
N ALA A 8 -2.93 -8.97 11.14
CA ALA A 8 -3.12 -7.99 12.19
C ALA A 8 -2.59 -6.62 11.77
N LEU A 9 -1.41 -6.60 11.14
CA LEU A 9 -0.84 -5.34 10.65
C LEU A 9 -1.76 -4.70 9.61
N LEU A 10 -2.26 -5.50 8.68
CA LEU A 10 -3.10 -5.01 7.60
C LEU A 10 -4.39 -4.38 8.14
N TYR A 11 -5.04 -5.05 9.10
CA TYR A 11 -6.31 -4.57 9.62
C TYR A 11 -6.18 -3.53 10.72
N GLN A 12 -4.96 -3.24 11.19
CA GLN A 12 -4.70 -2.10 12.05
C GLN A 12 -4.63 -0.79 11.28
N MET A 13 -4.40 -0.87 9.97
CA MET A 13 -4.39 0.33 9.15
C MET A 13 -5.80 0.88 8.99
N PRO A 14 -5.96 2.22 9.01
CA PRO A 14 -7.24 2.80 8.60
C PRO A 14 -7.62 2.30 7.21
N GLU A 15 -8.90 2.16 6.97
CA GLU A 15 -9.39 1.57 5.72
C GLU A 15 -8.80 2.24 4.48
N LYS A 16 -8.74 3.57 4.46
CA LYS A 16 -8.22 4.29 3.29
C LYS A 16 -6.75 4.00 3.05
N GLN A 17 -5.97 3.84 4.12
CA GLN A 17 -4.57 3.47 3.98
C GLN A 17 -4.43 2.03 3.52
N ARG A 18 -5.24 1.13 4.07
CA ARG A 18 -5.19 -0.28 3.70
C ARG A 18 -5.47 -0.48 2.22
N ILE A 19 -6.48 0.21 1.69
CA ILE A 19 -6.84 0.10 0.28
C ILE A 19 -5.69 0.54 -0.61
N VAL A 20 -5.07 1.67 -0.30
CA VAL A 20 -3.94 2.19 -1.08
C VAL A 20 -2.73 1.28 -0.93
N PHE A 21 -2.48 0.79 0.29
CA PHE A 21 -1.38 -0.13 0.55
C PHE A 21 -1.51 -1.39 -0.32
N MET A 22 -2.70 -1.95 -0.39
CA MET A 22 -2.94 -3.15 -1.19
C MET A 22 -2.80 -2.86 -2.68
N ALA A 23 -3.20 -1.68 -3.14
CA ALA A 23 -3.01 -1.29 -4.53
C ALA A 23 -1.52 -1.22 -4.88
N ILE A 24 -0.72 -0.63 -4.00
CA ILE A 24 0.73 -0.57 -4.20
C ILE A 24 1.33 -1.97 -4.21
N ALA A 25 0.88 -2.83 -3.32
CA ALA A 25 1.34 -4.22 -3.27
C ALA A 25 1.00 -4.97 -4.55
N ALA A 26 -0.18 -4.73 -5.11
CA ALA A 26 -0.60 -5.38 -6.35
C ALA A 26 0.27 -4.96 -7.53
N GLU A 27 0.69 -3.70 -7.56
CA GLU A 27 1.58 -3.21 -8.61
C GLU A 27 3.01 -3.72 -8.45
N GLY A 28 3.42 -3.99 -7.22
CA GLY A 28 4.80 -4.32 -6.92
C GLY A 28 5.66 -3.07 -6.87
N LYS A 29 5.88 -2.44 -8.02
CA LYS A 29 6.59 -1.17 -8.14
C LYS A 29 5.60 -0.15 -8.71
N ALA A 30 4.98 0.61 -7.84
CA ALA A 30 3.88 1.49 -8.20
C ALA A 30 4.38 2.88 -8.60
N LYS A 31 3.95 3.35 -9.75
CA LYS A 31 4.27 4.68 -10.27
C LYS A 31 3.00 5.46 -10.50
N ALA A 32 3.13 6.79 -10.45
CA ALA A 32 2.01 7.70 -10.77
C ALA A 32 0.73 7.32 -10.03
N ILE A 33 0.86 7.06 -8.73
CA ILE A 33 -0.25 6.52 -7.93
C ILE A 33 -1.39 7.52 -7.72
N SER A 34 -1.16 8.79 -8.00
CA SER A 34 -2.21 9.82 -7.93
C SER A 34 -2.85 10.07 -9.29
N SER A 35 -2.45 9.34 -10.33
CA SER A 35 -3.03 9.53 -11.66
C SER A 35 -4.44 8.99 -11.71
N GLY A 36 -5.23 9.51 -12.66
CA GLY A 36 -6.57 9.01 -12.86
C GLY A 36 -6.59 7.53 -13.22
N ASP A 37 -5.59 7.07 -13.98
CA ASP A 37 -5.51 5.67 -14.37
C ASP A 37 -5.33 4.76 -13.17
N PHE A 38 -4.41 5.09 -12.26
CA PHE A 38 -4.18 4.29 -11.07
C PHE A 38 -5.41 4.31 -10.15
N VAL A 39 -5.98 5.50 -9.96
CA VAL A 39 -7.17 5.67 -9.13
C VAL A 39 -8.33 4.82 -9.66
N ARG A 40 -8.54 4.82 -10.96
CA ARG A 40 -9.61 4.03 -11.58
C ARG A 40 -9.33 2.53 -11.52
N LYS A 41 -8.08 2.14 -11.79
CA LYS A 41 -7.70 0.73 -11.81
C LYS A 41 -7.99 0.04 -10.50
N TYR A 42 -7.72 0.71 -9.39
CA TYR A 42 -7.89 0.13 -8.06
C TYR A 42 -9.11 0.66 -7.33
N LYS A 43 -9.96 1.42 -8.04
CA LYS A 43 -11.22 1.94 -7.51
C LYS A 43 -10.99 2.74 -6.23
N LEU A 44 -9.96 3.57 -6.28
CA LEU A 44 -9.63 4.45 -5.17
C LEU A 44 -10.55 5.66 -5.21
N GLN A 45 -10.71 6.33 -4.07
CA GLN A 45 -11.68 7.40 -3.94
C GLN A 45 -11.30 8.64 -4.76
N SER A 46 -10.06 9.11 -4.63
CA SER A 46 -9.61 10.30 -5.33
C SER A 46 -8.09 10.40 -5.23
N ALA A 47 -7.50 11.27 -6.05
CA ALA A 47 -6.07 11.52 -6.00
C ALA A 47 -5.65 12.08 -4.65
N SER A 48 -6.44 13.00 -4.08
CA SER A 48 -6.10 13.58 -2.79
C SER A 48 -6.21 12.56 -1.66
N SER A 49 -7.17 11.65 -1.75
CA SER A 49 -7.31 10.56 -0.80
C SER A 49 -6.09 9.65 -0.85
N VAL A 50 -5.60 9.35 -2.06
CA VAL A 50 -4.38 8.56 -2.23
C VAL A 50 -3.18 9.27 -1.60
N SER A 51 -3.02 10.56 -1.86
CA SER A 51 -1.90 11.32 -1.32
C SER A 51 -1.89 11.32 0.20
N SER A 52 -3.05 11.49 0.83
CA SER A 52 -3.17 11.45 2.28
C SER A 52 -2.80 10.08 2.83
N ALA A 53 -3.31 9.02 2.20
CA ALA A 53 -3.03 7.66 2.63
C ALA A 53 -1.54 7.35 2.51
N VAL A 54 -0.92 7.76 1.41
CA VAL A 54 0.50 7.52 1.16
C VAL A 54 1.36 8.20 2.22
N LYS A 55 1.00 9.43 2.59
CA LYS A 55 1.73 10.13 3.63
C LYS A 55 1.74 9.32 4.93
N GLY A 56 0.59 8.81 5.33
CA GLY A 56 0.50 7.99 6.53
C GLY A 56 1.28 6.70 6.43
N LEU A 57 1.23 6.05 5.26
CA LEU A 57 1.96 4.80 5.05
C LEU A 57 3.47 5.02 5.08
N LEU A 58 3.95 6.12 4.52
CA LEU A 58 5.37 6.46 4.57
C LEU A 58 5.82 6.76 6.00
N GLU A 59 5.01 7.50 6.74
CA GLU A 59 5.32 7.84 8.12
C GLU A 59 5.46 6.61 9.02
N LYS A 60 4.70 5.57 8.71
CA LYS A 60 4.70 4.32 9.48
C LYS A 60 5.65 3.28 8.92
N ASP A 61 6.39 3.61 7.88
CA ASP A 61 7.33 2.72 7.21
C ASP A 61 6.69 1.46 6.63
N PHE A 62 5.43 1.55 6.20
CA PHE A 62 4.80 0.44 5.48
C PHE A 62 5.22 0.40 4.02
N ILE A 63 5.56 1.54 3.46
CA ILE A 63 6.00 1.64 2.07
C ILE A 63 7.25 2.51 2.00
N THR A 64 7.97 2.37 0.89
CA THR A 64 9.11 3.21 0.57
C THR A 64 8.84 4.00 -0.70
N TYR A 65 9.54 5.10 -0.84
CA TYR A 65 9.49 5.91 -2.05
C TYR A 65 10.91 6.19 -2.53
N ASP A 66 11.18 5.90 -3.78
CA ASP A 66 12.48 6.18 -4.37
C ASP A 66 12.29 6.43 -5.86
N LYS A 67 12.71 7.64 -6.29
CA LYS A 67 12.72 8.01 -7.71
C LYS A 67 11.38 7.74 -8.41
N GLY A 68 10.31 8.15 -7.74
CA GLY A 68 8.97 8.02 -8.31
C GLY A 68 8.32 6.67 -8.13
N ILE A 69 8.99 5.73 -7.47
CA ILE A 69 8.48 4.37 -7.30
C ILE A 69 8.12 4.13 -5.84
N TYR A 70 6.90 3.65 -5.62
CA TYR A 70 6.44 3.23 -4.30
C TYR A 70 6.43 1.71 -4.24
N GLN A 71 6.90 1.17 -3.12
CA GLN A 71 6.93 -0.27 -2.89
C GLN A 71 6.60 -0.57 -1.44
N VAL A 72 6.10 -1.77 -1.18
CA VAL A 72 5.95 -2.25 0.18
C VAL A 72 7.35 -2.36 0.79
N TYR A 73 7.52 -1.85 2.00
CA TYR A 73 8.81 -1.84 2.67
C TYR A 73 9.32 -3.25 2.95
N ASP A 74 8.46 -4.09 3.54
CA ASP A 74 8.81 -5.46 3.92
C ASP A 74 8.48 -6.40 2.77
N GLN A 75 9.50 -6.95 2.13
CA GLN A 75 9.31 -7.81 0.96
C GLN A 75 8.61 -9.12 1.30
N PHE A 76 8.75 -9.60 2.53
CA PHE A 76 8.00 -10.77 2.97
C PHE A 76 6.51 -10.45 3.12
N PHE A 77 6.19 -9.26 3.59
CA PHE A 77 4.82 -8.79 3.64
C PHE A 77 4.24 -8.71 2.23
N GLN A 78 5.03 -8.17 1.30
CA GLN A 78 4.65 -8.08 -0.11
C GLN A 78 4.29 -9.46 -0.67
N LEU A 79 5.15 -10.44 -0.45
CA LEU A 79 4.90 -11.80 -0.92
C LEU A 79 3.65 -12.41 -0.26
N TRP A 80 3.49 -12.18 1.02
CA TRP A 80 2.34 -12.68 1.75
C TRP A 80 1.04 -12.10 1.19
N LEU A 81 1.04 -10.80 0.90
CA LEU A 81 -0.12 -10.13 0.31
C LEU A 81 -0.46 -10.74 -1.05
N GLN A 82 0.55 -10.93 -1.89
CA GLN A 82 0.34 -11.48 -3.22
C GLN A 82 -0.24 -12.88 -3.17
N ARG A 83 0.14 -13.68 -2.18
CA ARG A 83 -0.34 -15.05 -2.07
C ARG A 83 -1.69 -15.17 -1.41
N ASN A 84 -2.05 -14.25 -0.53
CA ASN A 84 -3.20 -14.41 0.33
C ASN A 84 -4.32 -13.40 0.12
N LYS A 85 -4.02 -12.24 -0.45
CA LYS A 85 -4.98 -11.14 -0.53
C LYS A 85 -5.16 -10.55 -1.92
N LEU A 86 -4.29 -10.88 -2.84
CA LEU A 86 -4.31 -10.27 -4.18
C LEU A 86 -4.57 -11.30 -5.28
#